data_e6ee75aa24ac17c2bdb9e6cff8ceefad
#
_entry.id   e6ee75aa24ac17c2bdb9e6cff8ceefad
#
_cell.length_a   1.000
_cell.length_b   1.000
_cell.length_c   1.000
_cell.angle_alpha   90.00
_cell.angle_beta   90.00
_cell.angle_gamma   90.00
#
_symmetry.space_group_name_H-M   'P 1'
#
loop_
_entity.id
_entity.type
_entity.pdbx_description
1 polymer ?
#
loop_
_entity_poly.entity_id
_entity_poly.type
_entity_poly.pdbx_seq_one_letter_code
_entity_poly.pdbx_strand_id
1 'polypeptide(L)'
;MTHENVIEMREITKIFGEFVANDKINLELRKGEIHALLGENGAGKSTLMNMLAGLLEPTSGEIVVNGKSVKLDSPSKAASLGIGMVHQHFMLVEAFTVAENIILGSEITKNGVLDLKGATKEIKELSEKYGLAVDPSAKVEDISVGAQQRVEILKTLYRGADILIFDEPTAVLTPAEIDELMKIMKNLVKEGKSIILITHKLDEIRAVSDRVTVIRRGKSIETVEIAGATNQDLAEMMVGRAVSFKTAKEPANPQETILSIKDLVVEENRGVPAVKGLSLDVRAGEIVGIAGIDGNGQTELIQAITGLRKASSGEITIKNQSIIGKQPRQITEMKVSHVPEDRHRDGLVLAMSISENIALQTYYKEPLSKNGILNYGNIYSYARKLMDEFDVRAASEYVPASALSGGNQQKAIIAREMDRDPDLLIVSQPTRGLDVGAIEYIHKRLIEARTQGKAVLVVSFELDEILNVSDKIAVIHDGKIQKGASNV
;
A
#
# COMPACT_ATOMS: atom_id res chain seq x y z
N MET A 1 -21.83 31.51 8.16
CA MET A 1 -22.10 31.44 6.71
C MET A 1 -22.52 30.03 6.43
N THR A 2 -23.70 29.82 5.86
CA THR A 2 -24.14 28.47 5.42
C THR A 2 -23.29 28.09 4.21
N HIS A 3 -22.42 27.10 4.37
CA HIS A 3 -21.62 26.56 3.25
C HIS A 3 -22.56 25.81 2.30
N GLU A 4 -22.40 26.03 0.99
CA GLU A 4 -23.13 25.33 -0.06
C GLU A 4 -22.53 23.92 -0.21
N ASN A 5 -23.34 22.88 0.03
CA ASN A 5 -22.94 21.50 -0.21
C ASN A 5 -23.10 21.15 -1.70
N VAL A 6 -22.03 20.64 -2.33
CA VAL A 6 -22.06 20.16 -3.71
C VAL A 6 -22.40 18.67 -3.78
N ILE A 7 -22.06 17.89 -2.74
CA ILE A 7 -22.45 16.49 -2.55
C ILE A 7 -23.04 16.31 -1.15
N GLU A 8 -24.15 15.58 -1.08
CA GLU A 8 -24.65 15.02 0.18
C GLU A 8 -25.04 13.55 -0.08
N MET A 9 -24.46 12.67 0.70
CA MET A 9 -24.81 11.26 0.75
C MET A 9 -25.52 11.02 2.09
N ARG A 10 -26.81 10.65 2.05
CA ARG A 10 -27.67 10.57 3.24
C ARG A 10 -28.06 9.12 3.48
N GLU A 11 -27.71 8.60 4.66
CA GLU A 11 -28.02 7.23 5.12
C GLU A 11 -27.68 6.14 4.09
N ILE A 12 -26.56 6.29 3.37
CA ILE A 12 -26.15 5.37 2.32
C ILE A 12 -25.83 4.01 2.89
N THR A 13 -26.56 3.00 2.41
CA THR A 13 -26.34 1.60 2.78
C THR A 13 -26.02 0.78 1.54
N LYS A 14 -24.99 -0.08 1.61
CA LYS A 14 -24.63 -1.06 0.58
C LYS A 14 -24.45 -2.43 1.17
N ILE A 15 -25.18 -3.41 0.64
CA ILE A 15 -25.15 -4.81 1.06
C ILE A 15 -24.76 -5.69 -0.11
N PHE A 16 -23.83 -6.63 0.11
CA PHE A 16 -23.42 -7.67 -0.83
C PHE A 16 -23.75 -9.03 -0.21
N GLY A 17 -24.85 -9.66 -0.63
CA GLY A 17 -25.37 -10.88 0.01
C GLY A 17 -25.70 -10.62 1.48
N GLU A 18 -24.96 -11.25 2.40
CA GLU A 18 -25.11 -11.03 3.85
C GLU A 18 -24.14 -9.97 4.40
N PHE A 19 -23.18 -9.54 3.60
CA PHE A 19 -22.14 -8.58 4.03
C PHE A 19 -22.60 -7.14 3.84
N VAL A 20 -22.64 -6.37 4.94
CA VAL A 20 -22.95 -4.93 4.93
C VAL A 20 -21.66 -4.15 4.80
N ALA A 21 -21.38 -3.65 3.59
CA ALA A 21 -20.18 -2.87 3.29
C ALA A 21 -20.28 -1.41 3.77
N ASN A 22 -21.47 -0.81 3.69
CA ASN A 22 -21.78 0.52 4.21
C ASN A 22 -23.13 0.45 4.92
N ASP A 23 -23.23 1.03 6.11
CA ASP A 23 -24.40 1.04 6.97
C ASP A 23 -24.74 2.48 7.36
N LYS A 24 -25.73 3.07 6.68
CA LYS A 24 -26.26 4.42 6.92
C LYS A 24 -25.19 5.51 6.98
N ILE A 25 -24.26 5.49 6.02
CA ILE A 25 -23.19 6.49 5.94
C ILE A 25 -23.76 7.85 5.53
N ASN A 26 -23.34 8.88 6.23
CA ASN A 26 -23.57 10.27 5.87
C ASN A 26 -22.24 10.93 5.51
N LEU A 27 -22.23 11.64 4.38
CA LEU A 27 -21.05 12.38 3.90
C LEU A 27 -21.53 13.67 3.20
N GLU A 28 -20.88 14.77 3.51
CA GLU A 28 -21.12 16.07 2.91
C GLU A 28 -19.82 16.65 2.35
N LEU A 29 -19.85 17.10 1.11
CA LEU A 29 -18.76 17.84 0.48
C LEU A 29 -19.21 19.29 0.25
N ARG A 30 -18.51 20.24 0.83
CA ARG A 30 -18.76 21.68 0.60
C ARG A 30 -18.08 22.13 -0.69
N LYS A 31 -18.63 23.16 -1.29
CA LYS A 31 -18.05 23.79 -2.48
C LYS A 31 -16.67 24.37 -2.18
N GLY A 32 -15.67 24.01 -3.00
CA GLY A 32 -14.33 24.55 -2.88
C GLY A 32 -13.56 24.05 -1.65
N GLU A 33 -13.88 22.85 -1.13
CA GLU A 33 -13.09 22.22 -0.08
C GLU A 33 -12.37 20.96 -0.54
N ILE A 34 -11.34 20.56 0.19
CA ILE A 34 -10.75 19.21 0.15
C ILE A 34 -11.25 18.47 1.38
N HIS A 35 -12.15 17.51 1.16
CA HIS A 35 -12.71 16.65 2.20
C HIS A 35 -12.04 15.29 2.17
N ALA A 36 -11.33 14.93 3.23
CA ALA A 36 -10.72 13.62 3.34
C ALA A 36 -11.72 12.55 3.80
N LEU A 37 -11.57 11.34 3.27
CA LEU A 37 -12.26 10.14 3.70
C LEU A 37 -11.24 9.18 4.28
N LEU A 38 -11.21 9.04 5.61
CA LEU A 38 -10.23 8.27 6.36
C LEU A 38 -10.86 6.98 6.90
N GLY A 39 -10.09 5.89 6.93
CA GLY A 39 -10.50 4.62 7.55
C GLY A 39 -9.54 3.51 7.21
N GLU A 40 -9.60 2.41 7.95
CA GLU A 40 -8.83 1.19 7.68
C GLU A 40 -9.16 0.59 6.30
N ASN A 41 -8.28 -0.30 5.82
CA ASN A 41 -8.57 -1.08 4.61
C ASN A 41 -9.80 -1.97 4.84
N GLY A 42 -10.74 -1.95 3.88
CA GLY A 42 -12.03 -2.64 4.03
C GLY A 42 -13.07 -1.90 4.88
N ALA A 43 -12.83 -0.67 5.32
CA ALA A 43 -13.81 0.13 6.05
C ALA A 43 -15.03 0.58 5.23
N GLY A 44 -15.03 0.37 3.89
CA GLY A 44 -16.12 0.73 3.00
C GLY A 44 -15.91 2.03 2.20
N LYS A 45 -14.72 2.65 2.25
CA LYS A 45 -14.41 3.92 1.56
C LYS A 45 -14.57 3.84 0.04
N SER A 46 -13.87 2.91 -0.61
CA SER A 46 -13.94 2.73 -2.08
C SER A 46 -15.34 2.27 -2.51
N THR A 47 -16.05 1.48 -1.69
CA THR A 47 -17.46 1.12 -1.96
C THR A 47 -18.35 2.36 -1.99
N LEU A 48 -18.19 3.28 -1.02
CA LEU A 48 -18.93 4.52 -0.95
C LEU A 48 -18.63 5.40 -2.18
N MET A 49 -17.38 5.54 -2.56
CA MET A 49 -16.98 6.36 -3.70
C MET A 49 -17.38 5.75 -5.04
N ASN A 50 -17.36 4.43 -5.16
CA ASN A 50 -17.90 3.74 -6.35
C ASN A 50 -19.39 3.98 -6.55
N MET A 51 -20.16 4.17 -5.47
CA MET A 51 -21.55 4.61 -5.60
C MET A 51 -21.65 6.05 -6.09
N LEU A 52 -20.80 6.96 -5.60
CA LEU A 52 -20.75 8.35 -6.06
C LEU A 52 -20.23 8.47 -7.50
N ALA A 53 -19.33 7.59 -7.93
CA ALA A 53 -18.84 7.52 -9.31
C ALA A 53 -19.81 6.80 -10.28
N GLY A 54 -20.94 6.28 -9.80
CA GLY A 54 -21.93 5.58 -10.63
C GLY A 54 -21.49 4.17 -11.07
N LEU A 55 -20.49 3.58 -10.40
CA LEU A 55 -20.03 2.20 -10.63
C LEU A 55 -20.85 1.17 -9.83
N LEU A 56 -21.49 1.61 -8.75
CA LEU A 56 -22.36 0.80 -7.89
C LEU A 56 -23.61 1.59 -7.54
N GLU A 57 -24.75 0.90 -7.41
CA GLU A 57 -25.96 1.49 -6.85
C GLU A 57 -26.03 1.24 -5.33
N PRO A 58 -26.45 2.22 -4.52
CA PRO A 58 -26.74 1.99 -3.10
C PRO A 58 -27.92 1.02 -2.95
N THR A 59 -27.91 0.23 -1.87
CA THR A 59 -29.07 -0.61 -1.50
C THR A 59 -30.19 0.26 -0.94
N SER A 60 -29.85 1.31 -0.18
CA SER A 60 -30.77 2.34 0.31
C SER A 60 -30.02 3.62 0.63
N GLY A 61 -30.73 4.70 0.87
CA GLY A 61 -30.21 6.04 1.08
C GLY A 61 -30.37 6.93 -0.14
N GLU A 62 -29.92 8.17 -0.06
CA GLU A 62 -30.11 9.19 -1.08
C GLU A 62 -28.79 9.90 -1.39
N ILE A 63 -28.53 10.16 -2.67
CA ILE A 63 -27.41 10.98 -3.14
C ILE A 63 -27.97 12.29 -3.69
N VAL A 64 -27.47 13.40 -3.17
CA VAL A 64 -27.84 14.75 -3.60
C VAL A 64 -26.61 15.41 -4.22
N VAL A 65 -26.75 15.95 -5.43
CA VAL A 65 -25.71 16.67 -6.16
C VAL A 65 -26.20 18.08 -6.47
N ASN A 66 -25.48 19.09 -6.00
CA ASN A 66 -25.87 20.51 -6.15
C ASN A 66 -27.34 20.76 -5.74
N GLY A 67 -27.75 20.23 -4.58
CA GLY A 67 -29.07 20.38 -4.00
C GLY A 67 -30.21 19.57 -4.69
N LYS A 68 -29.88 18.70 -5.65
CA LYS A 68 -30.86 17.84 -6.35
C LYS A 68 -30.61 16.38 -6.04
N SER A 69 -31.65 15.68 -5.61
CA SER A 69 -31.60 14.22 -5.47
C SER A 69 -31.43 13.56 -6.83
N VAL A 70 -30.47 12.66 -6.93
CA VAL A 70 -30.08 12.01 -8.18
C VAL A 70 -29.87 10.52 -8.00
N LYS A 71 -30.16 9.75 -9.05
CA LYS A 71 -29.77 8.36 -9.16
C LYS A 71 -28.52 8.27 -10.04
N LEU A 72 -27.42 7.76 -9.48
CA LEU A 72 -26.16 7.53 -10.19
C LEU A 72 -26.09 6.05 -10.61
N ASP A 73 -26.64 5.74 -11.78
CA ASP A 73 -26.76 4.39 -12.33
C ASP A 73 -25.63 4.03 -13.33
N SER A 74 -24.81 5.01 -13.67
CA SER A 74 -23.69 4.83 -14.61
C SER A 74 -22.60 5.89 -14.41
N PRO A 75 -21.32 5.58 -14.75
CA PRO A 75 -20.24 6.56 -14.76
C PRO A 75 -20.51 7.75 -15.69
N SER A 76 -21.18 7.53 -16.82
CA SER A 76 -21.58 8.61 -17.73
C SER A 76 -22.55 9.58 -17.08
N LYS A 77 -23.45 9.09 -16.23
CA LYS A 77 -24.37 9.93 -15.46
C LYS A 77 -23.63 10.75 -14.42
N ALA A 78 -22.70 10.15 -13.67
CA ALA A 78 -21.83 10.86 -12.72
C ALA A 78 -21.03 11.96 -13.43
N ALA A 79 -20.39 11.64 -14.55
CA ALA A 79 -19.62 12.60 -15.37
C ALA A 79 -20.52 13.76 -15.87
N SER A 80 -21.75 13.48 -16.31
CA SER A 80 -22.70 14.53 -16.75
C SER A 80 -23.12 15.50 -15.63
N LEU A 81 -22.91 15.12 -14.38
CA LEU A 81 -23.14 15.95 -13.19
C LEU A 81 -21.85 16.60 -12.66
N GLY A 82 -20.74 16.49 -13.41
CA GLY A 82 -19.46 17.07 -13.07
C GLY A 82 -18.66 16.26 -12.04
N ILE A 83 -18.98 14.99 -11.81
CA ILE A 83 -18.25 14.10 -10.89
C ILE A 83 -17.24 13.30 -11.70
N GLY A 84 -15.95 13.34 -11.30
CA GLY A 84 -14.89 12.58 -11.90
C GLY A 84 -14.05 11.85 -10.85
N MET A 85 -13.52 10.68 -11.20
CA MET A 85 -12.72 9.86 -10.28
C MET A 85 -11.34 9.57 -10.87
N VAL A 86 -10.32 9.77 -10.06
CA VAL A 86 -8.93 9.37 -10.29
C VAL A 86 -8.69 8.12 -9.47
N HIS A 87 -8.50 6.99 -10.13
CA HIS A 87 -8.40 5.67 -9.50
C HIS A 87 -7.00 5.40 -8.94
N GLN A 88 -6.91 4.52 -7.96
CA GLN A 88 -5.67 4.04 -7.35
C GLN A 88 -4.73 3.38 -8.38
N HIS A 89 -5.28 2.63 -9.34
CA HIS A 89 -4.56 2.09 -10.49
C HIS A 89 -4.93 2.89 -11.74
N PHE A 90 -3.94 3.39 -12.45
CA PHE A 90 -4.18 4.21 -13.63
C PHE A 90 -4.97 3.46 -14.70
N MET A 91 -6.01 4.11 -15.20
CA MET A 91 -6.84 3.59 -16.28
C MET A 91 -6.37 4.17 -17.62
N LEU A 92 -5.06 4.04 -17.89
CA LEU A 92 -4.41 4.51 -19.12
C LEU A 92 -4.06 3.35 -20.05
N VAL A 93 -4.13 3.59 -21.34
CA VAL A 93 -3.67 2.66 -22.37
C VAL A 93 -2.21 2.97 -22.67
N GLU A 94 -1.29 2.10 -22.29
CA GLU A 94 0.16 2.32 -22.34
C GLU A 94 0.67 2.64 -23.74
N ALA A 95 0.15 1.95 -24.78
CA ALA A 95 0.55 2.12 -26.18
C ALA A 95 0.06 3.44 -26.81
N PHE A 96 -0.89 4.14 -26.18
CA PHE A 96 -1.45 5.40 -26.66
C PHE A 96 -0.64 6.60 -26.19
N THR A 97 -0.72 7.69 -26.95
CA THR A 97 -0.18 8.98 -26.50
C THR A 97 -1.01 9.57 -25.35
N VAL A 98 -0.43 10.52 -24.64
CA VAL A 98 -1.11 11.29 -23.59
C VAL A 98 -2.39 11.93 -24.14
N ALA A 99 -2.34 12.55 -25.31
CA ALA A 99 -3.51 13.17 -25.93
C ALA A 99 -4.61 12.14 -26.23
N GLU A 100 -4.26 11.00 -26.82
CA GLU A 100 -5.22 9.93 -27.13
C GLU A 100 -5.88 9.36 -25.87
N ASN A 101 -5.12 9.20 -24.78
CA ASN A 101 -5.68 8.76 -23.51
C ASN A 101 -6.66 9.75 -22.88
N ILE A 102 -6.35 11.05 -22.96
CA ILE A 102 -7.22 12.10 -22.37
C ILE A 102 -8.56 12.18 -23.10
N ILE A 103 -8.52 12.13 -24.44
CA ILE A 103 -9.74 12.29 -25.25
C ILE A 103 -10.55 11.00 -25.41
N LEU A 104 -10.01 9.85 -25.06
CA LEU A 104 -10.64 8.54 -25.22
C LEU A 104 -12.05 8.51 -24.58
N GLY A 105 -13.09 8.30 -25.40
CA GLY A 105 -14.50 8.36 -24.99
C GLY A 105 -15.09 9.77 -24.84
N SER A 106 -14.34 10.82 -25.28
CA SER A 106 -14.80 12.22 -25.36
C SER A 106 -14.14 12.91 -26.54
N GLU A 107 -14.07 12.21 -27.68
CA GLU A 107 -13.38 12.64 -28.89
C GLU A 107 -14.04 13.86 -29.54
N ILE A 108 -13.24 14.88 -29.84
CA ILE A 108 -13.68 16.02 -30.65
C ILE A 108 -13.59 15.62 -32.13
N THR A 109 -14.68 15.77 -32.87
CA THR A 109 -14.73 15.49 -34.30
C THR A 109 -15.08 16.72 -35.12
N LYS A 110 -14.42 16.87 -36.26
CA LYS A 110 -14.77 17.84 -37.30
C LYS A 110 -15.09 17.10 -38.60
N ASN A 111 -16.31 17.29 -39.10
CA ASN A 111 -16.79 16.61 -40.32
C ASN A 111 -16.70 15.07 -40.23
N GLY A 112 -16.91 14.48 -39.03
CA GLY A 112 -16.82 13.04 -38.82
C GLY A 112 -15.40 12.48 -38.71
N VAL A 113 -14.37 13.34 -38.68
CA VAL A 113 -12.97 12.96 -38.51
C VAL A 113 -12.48 13.46 -37.14
N LEU A 114 -11.66 12.67 -36.45
CA LEU A 114 -11.05 13.04 -35.17
C LEU A 114 -10.18 14.29 -35.31
N ASP A 115 -10.46 15.35 -34.55
CA ASP A 115 -9.65 16.56 -34.46
C ASP A 115 -8.57 16.49 -33.35
N LEU A 116 -7.57 15.65 -33.55
CA LEU A 116 -6.48 15.50 -32.60
C LEU A 116 -5.70 16.79 -32.35
N LYS A 117 -5.59 17.68 -33.39
CA LYS A 117 -4.90 18.98 -33.24
C LYS A 117 -5.67 19.92 -32.32
N GLY A 118 -6.99 20.01 -32.49
CA GLY A 118 -7.86 20.79 -31.60
C GLY A 118 -7.79 20.28 -30.16
N ALA A 119 -7.93 18.97 -29.98
CA ALA A 119 -7.81 18.33 -28.68
C ALA A 119 -6.44 18.58 -28.01
N THR A 120 -5.34 18.45 -28.75
CA THR A 120 -3.99 18.73 -28.22
C THR A 120 -3.84 20.18 -27.74
N LYS A 121 -4.45 21.15 -28.46
CA LYS A 121 -4.44 22.54 -28.02
C LYS A 121 -5.20 22.74 -26.73
N GLU A 122 -6.40 22.19 -26.62
CA GLU A 122 -7.24 22.27 -25.43
C GLU A 122 -6.59 21.59 -24.21
N ILE A 123 -5.94 20.43 -24.42
CA ILE A 123 -5.16 19.74 -23.39
C ILE A 123 -4.01 20.61 -22.87
N LYS A 124 -3.29 21.32 -23.76
CA LYS A 124 -2.22 22.23 -23.36
C LYS A 124 -2.75 23.40 -22.53
N GLU A 125 -3.87 23.99 -22.95
CA GLU A 125 -4.52 25.09 -22.20
C GLU A 125 -4.94 24.64 -20.79
N LEU A 126 -5.51 23.43 -20.67
CA LEU A 126 -5.86 22.83 -19.36
C LEU A 126 -4.61 22.53 -18.52
N SER A 127 -3.58 21.96 -19.15
CA SER A 127 -2.30 21.64 -18.52
C SER A 127 -1.64 22.90 -17.92
N GLU A 128 -1.61 24.00 -18.66
CA GLU A 128 -1.09 25.29 -18.21
C GLU A 128 -1.95 25.89 -17.10
N LYS A 129 -3.27 25.88 -17.28
CA LYS A 129 -4.23 26.43 -16.32
C LYS A 129 -4.09 25.80 -14.92
N TYR A 130 -3.95 24.48 -14.84
CA TYR A 130 -3.93 23.75 -13.57
C TYR A 130 -2.51 23.40 -13.09
N GLY A 131 -1.47 23.74 -13.85
CA GLY A 131 -0.08 23.42 -13.52
C GLY A 131 0.25 21.92 -13.65
N LEU A 132 -0.44 21.22 -14.56
CA LEU A 132 -0.32 19.79 -14.81
C LEU A 132 0.54 19.54 -16.04
N ALA A 133 1.84 19.85 -15.98
CA ALA A 133 2.73 19.77 -17.13
C ALA A 133 2.83 18.35 -17.70
N VAL A 134 2.43 18.16 -18.96
CA VAL A 134 2.54 16.92 -19.73
C VAL A 134 2.92 17.20 -21.17
N ASP A 135 3.55 16.25 -21.86
CA ASP A 135 3.72 16.26 -23.30
C ASP A 135 2.58 15.45 -23.96
N PRO A 136 1.63 16.10 -24.65
CA PRO A 136 0.52 15.42 -25.30
C PRO A 136 0.92 14.39 -26.36
N SER A 137 2.14 14.48 -26.92
CA SER A 137 2.65 13.59 -27.97
C SER A 137 3.43 12.38 -27.41
N ALA A 138 3.84 12.41 -26.16
CA ALA A 138 4.53 11.31 -25.51
C ALA A 138 3.61 10.10 -25.36
N LYS A 139 4.15 8.89 -25.50
CA LYS A 139 3.41 7.67 -25.16
C LYS A 139 3.36 7.46 -23.65
N VAL A 140 2.28 6.87 -23.18
CA VAL A 140 2.10 6.64 -21.74
C VAL A 140 3.14 5.65 -21.20
N GLU A 141 3.55 4.64 -21.98
CA GLU A 141 4.62 3.71 -21.60
C GLU A 141 6.00 4.35 -21.36
N ASP A 142 6.24 5.55 -21.93
CA ASP A 142 7.54 6.24 -21.89
C ASP A 142 7.60 7.32 -20.79
N ILE A 143 6.50 7.62 -20.10
CA ILE A 143 6.44 8.69 -19.10
C ILE A 143 6.49 8.12 -17.67
N SER A 144 6.99 8.94 -16.71
CA SER A 144 7.07 8.58 -15.29
C SER A 144 5.67 8.38 -14.68
N VAL A 145 5.64 7.65 -13.55
CA VAL A 145 4.41 7.39 -12.77
C VAL A 145 3.73 8.72 -12.36
N GLY A 146 4.50 9.71 -11.89
CA GLY A 146 3.97 11.04 -11.58
C GLY A 146 3.41 11.78 -12.79
N ALA A 147 3.96 11.56 -14.00
CA ALA A 147 3.39 12.10 -15.23
C ALA A 147 2.08 11.37 -15.59
N GLN A 148 2.01 10.06 -15.44
CA GLN A 148 0.78 9.28 -15.63
C GLN A 148 -0.34 9.75 -14.70
N GLN A 149 -0.02 10.07 -13.44
CA GLN A 149 -0.95 10.67 -12.48
C GLN A 149 -1.51 12.00 -13.01
N ARG A 150 -0.66 12.88 -13.53
CA ARG A 150 -1.11 14.16 -14.14
C ARG A 150 -2.02 13.94 -15.34
N VAL A 151 -1.75 12.93 -16.15
CA VAL A 151 -2.59 12.54 -17.30
C VAL A 151 -3.99 12.10 -16.83
N GLU A 152 -4.10 11.27 -15.78
CA GLU A 152 -5.40 10.86 -15.20
C GLU A 152 -6.20 12.05 -14.67
N ILE A 153 -5.54 13.00 -14.01
CA ILE A 153 -6.19 14.23 -13.53
C ILE A 153 -6.68 15.07 -14.72
N LEU A 154 -5.83 15.29 -15.74
CA LEU A 154 -6.19 16.03 -16.95
C LEU A 154 -7.33 15.39 -17.72
N LYS A 155 -7.34 14.07 -17.85
CA LYS A 155 -8.43 13.30 -18.47
C LYS A 155 -9.77 13.55 -17.76
N THR A 156 -9.75 13.63 -16.43
CA THR A 156 -10.92 13.90 -15.62
C THR A 156 -11.40 15.36 -15.79
N LEU A 157 -10.46 16.31 -15.79
CA LEU A 157 -10.74 17.74 -16.00
C LEU A 157 -11.21 18.05 -17.43
N TYR A 158 -10.65 17.38 -18.44
CA TYR A 158 -11.05 17.51 -19.83
C TYR A 158 -12.53 17.14 -20.07
N ARG A 159 -13.02 16.17 -19.27
CA ARG A 159 -14.44 15.78 -19.27
C ARG A 159 -15.35 16.72 -18.48
N GLY A 160 -14.81 17.85 -17.99
CA GLY A 160 -15.58 18.87 -17.30
C GLY A 160 -15.90 18.59 -15.83
N ALA A 161 -15.08 17.79 -15.15
CA ALA A 161 -15.32 17.51 -13.72
C ALA A 161 -15.11 18.79 -12.87
N ASP A 162 -16.07 19.05 -11.98
CA ASP A 162 -16.02 20.08 -10.94
C ASP A 162 -15.83 19.47 -9.55
N ILE A 163 -16.20 18.20 -9.40
CA ILE A 163 -16.07 17.39 -8.19
C ILE A 163 -15.11 16.25 -8.53
N LEU A 164 -13.98 16.19 -7.85
CA LEU A 164 -12.92 15.24 -8.10
C LEU A 164 -12.79 14.26 -6.93
N ILE A 165 -12.80 12.97 -7.22
CA ILE A 165 -12.55 11.92 -6.24
C ILE A 165 -11.16 11.37 -6.49
N PHE A 166 -10.26 11.43 -5.50
CA PHE A 166 -8.95 10.82 -5.55
C PHE A 166 -8.91 9.59 -4.65
N ASP A 167 -8.76 8.40 -5.23
CA ASP A 167 -8.70 7.15 -4.47
C ASP A 167 -7.25 6.70 -4.32
N GLU A 168 -6.67 6.89 -3.13
CA GLU A 168 -5.28 6.58 -2.75
C GLU A 168 -4.24 7.05 -3.79
N PRO A 169 -4.24 8.34 -4.17
CA PRO A 169 -3.50 8.81 -5.33
C PRO A 169 -1.97 8.80 -5.15
N THR A 170 -1.48 8.54 -3.95
CA THR A 170 -0.05 8.62 -3.59
C THR A 170 0.62 7.26 -3.41
N ALA A 171 -0.12 6.17 -3.63
CA ALA A 171 0.35 4.81 -3.31
C ALA A 171 1.64 4.39 -4.05
N VAL A 172 1.90 4.99 -5.22
CA VAL A 172 3.03 4.63 -6.11
C VAL A 172 3.96 5.82 -6.40
N LEU A 173 3.76 6.97 -5.73
CA LEU A 173 4.51 8.19 -5.94
C LEU A 173 5.72 8.31 -5.02
N THR A 174 6.76 8.94 -5.49
CA THR A 174 7.91 9.37 -4.67
C THR A 174 7.51 10.53 -3.75
N PRO A 175 8.23 10.80 -2.64
CA PRO A 175 7.94 11.93 -1.75
C PRO A 175 7.86 13.29 -2.47
N ALA A 176 8.74 13.54 -3.44
CA ALA A 176 8.72 14.79 -4.22
C ALA A 176 7.46 14.90 -5.11
N GLU A 177 7.02 13.78 -5.70
CA GLU A 177 5.78 13.72 -6.50
C GLU A 177 4.53 13.86 -5.62
N ILE A 178 4.57 13.35 -4.37
CA ILE A 178 3.50 13.56 -3.38
C ILE A 178 3.36 15.06 -3.07
N ASP A 179 4.46 15.75 -2.78
CA ASP A 179 4.44 17.19 -2.50
C ASP A 179 3.90 17.99 -3.70
N GLU A 180 4.24 17.58 -4.92
CA GLU A 180 3.71 18.19 -6.14
C GLU A 180 2.20 17.96 -6.26
N LEU A 181 1.71 16.74 -6.05
CA LEU A 181 0.29 16.41 -6.08
C LEU A 181 -0.51 17.20 -5.03
N MET A 182 0.03 17.36 -3.81
CA MET A 182 -0.62 18.17 -2.78
C MET A 182 -0.78 19.63 -3.21
N LYS A 183 0.22 20.20 -3.91
CA LYS A 183 0.14 21.55 -4.48
C LYS A 183 -0.89 21.64 -5.59
N ILE A 184 -0.96 20.62 -6.46
CA ILE A 184 -1.96 20.52 -7.53
C ILE A 184 -3.36 20.52 -6.96
N MET A 185 -3.67 19.69 -5.95
CA MET A 185 -5.00 19.65 -5.31
C MET A 185 -5.39 21.01 -4.73
N LYS A 186 -4.47 21.69 -4.03
CA LYS A 186 -4.73 23.06 -3.52
C LYS A 186 -5.01 24.05 -4.64
N ASN A 187 -4.32 23.95 -5.78
CA ASN A 187 -4.57 24.83 -6.91
C ASN A 187 -5.93 24.54 -7.56
N LEU A 188 -6.32 23.27 -7.71
CA LEU A 188 -7.64 22.89 -8.22
C LEU A 188 -8.77 23.50 -7.40
N VAL A 189 -8.64 23.47 -6.06
CA VAL A 189 -9.64 24.08 -5.16
C VAL A 189 -9.69 25.60 -5.30
N LYS A 190 -8.53 26.27 -5.42
CA LYS A 190 -8.49 27.72 -5.70
C LYS A 190 -9.17 28.10 -7.02
N GLU A 191 -9.16 27.20 -8.01
CA GLU A 191 -9.85 27.34 -9.29
C GLU A 191 -11.33 26.90 -9.22
N GLY A 192 -11.87 26.67 -8.02
CA GLY A 192 -13.27 26.41 -7.76
C GLY A 192 -13.71 24.92 -7.82
N LYS A 193 -12.74 23.99 -7.90
CA LYS A 193 -13.05 22.56 -7.82
C LYS A 193 -13.26 22.13 -6.37
N SER A 194 -14.01 21.05 -6.16
CA SER A 194 -14.21 20.41 -4.85
C SER A 194 -13.65 19.01 -4.89
N ILE A 195 -12.97 18.57 -3.83
CA ILE A 195 -12.19 17.33 -3.85
C ILE A 195 -12.61 16.41 -2.69
N ILE A 196 -12.82 15.13 -2.97
CA ILE A 196 -12.82 14.05 -1.99
C ILE A 196 -11.50 13.30 -2.11
N LEU A 197 -10.72 13.28 -1.04
CA LEU A 197 -9.45 12.56 -0.97
C LEU A 197 -9.59 11.32 -0.10
N ILE A 198 -9.41 10.13 -0.69
CA ILE A 198 -9.35 8.88 0.04
C ILE A 198 -7.88 8.55 0.28
N THR A 199 -7.49 8.45 1.52
CA THR A 199 -6.14 8.00 1.92
C THR A 199 -6.18 7.46 3.35
N HIS A 200 -5.21 6.63 3.68
CA HIS A 200 -4.96 6.16 5.04
C HIS A 200 -3.72 6.85 5.66
N LYS A 201 -3.05 7.73 4.91
CA LYS A 201 -1.86 8.47 5.34
C LYS A 201 -2.26 9.79 6.00
N LEU A 202 -2.08 9.87 7.31
CA LEU A 202 -2.54 11.00 8.11
C LEU A 202 -1.84 12.32 7.76
N ASP A 203 -0.55 12.26 7.39
CA ASP A 203 0.22 13.45 7.02
C ASP A 203 -0.28 14.07 5.72
N GLU A 204 -0.73 13.26 4.77
CA GLU A 204 -1.34 13.75 3.53
C GLU A 204 -2.65 14.50 3.82
N ILE A 205 -3.50 13.91 4.68
CA ILE A 205 -4.77 14.55 5.10
C ILE A 205 -4.49 15.90 5.73
N ARG A 206 -3.54 15.97 6.67
CA ARG A 206 -3.18 17.22 7.35
C ARG A 206 -2.55 18.26 6.43
N ALA A 207 -1.86 17.81 5.39
CA ALA A 207 -1.20 18.71 4.44
C ALA A 207 -2.18 19.49 3.56
N VAL A 208 -3.34 18.90 3.21
CA VAL A 208 -4.21 19.49 2.18
C VAL A 208 -5.69 19.59 2.54
N SER A 209 -6.20 18.78 3.46
CA SER A 209 -7.64 18.69 3.71
C SER A 209 -8.14 19.77 4.66
N ASP A 210 -9.36 20.20 4.45
CA ASP A 210 -10.08 21.13 5.34
C ASP A 210 -10.83 20.34 6.43
N ARG A 211 -11.53 19.29 6.04
CA ARG A 211 -12.27 18.37 6.92
C ARG A 211 -11.94 16.91 6.61
N VAL A 212 -12.22 16.07 7.57
CA VAL A 212 -12.10 14.61 7.40
C VAL A 212 -13.32 13.91 8.00
N THR A 213 -13.89 12.96 7.24
CA THR A 213 -14.87 12.00 7.74
C THR A 213 -14.17 10.67 7.97
N VAL A 214 -14.26 10.14 9.19
CA VAL A 214 -13.70 8.84 9.55
C VAL A 214 -14.74 7.76 9.34
N ILE A 215 -14.41 6.74 8.55
CA ILE A 215 -15.24 5.53 8.34
C ILE A 215 -14.57 4.34 9.01
N ARG A 216 -15.35 3.59 9.77
CA ARG A 216 -14.91 2.36 10.43
C ARG A 216 -15.99 1.30 10.37
N ARG A 217 -15.65 0.11 9.84
CA ARG A 217 -16.55 -1.05 9.71
C ARG A 217 -17.89 -0.69 9.04
N GLY A 218 -17.83 0.04 7.96
CA GLY A 218 -19.00 0.45 7.18
C GLY A 218 -19.83 1.58 7.76
N LYS A 219 -19.40 2.24 8.83
CA LYS A 219 -20.13 3.35 9.48
C LYS A 219 -19.30 4.63 9.49
N SER A 220 -19.95 5.77 9.30
CA SER A 220 -19.34 7.08 9.60
C SER A 220 -19.26 7.25 11.12
N ILE A 221 -18.06 7.51 11.62
CA ILE A 221 -17.80 7.70 13.06
C ILE A 221 -17.98 9.16 13.43
N GLU A 222 -17.21 10.04 12.77
CA GLU A 222 -17.23 11.47 13.01
C GLU A 222 -16.70 12.22 11.79
N THR A 223 -17.09 13.48 11.65
CA THR A 223 -16.52 14.44 10.70
C THR A 223 -15.92 15.59 11.49
N VAL A 224 -14.61 15.83 11.33
CA VAL A 224 -13.88 16.87 12.08
C VAL A 224 -13.15 17.83 11.15
N GLU A 225 -12.96 19.07 11.61
CA GLU A 225 -12.10 20.06 10.96
C GLU A 225 -10.63 19.69 11.24
N ILE A 226 -9.78 19.68 10.21
CA ILE A 226 -8.37 19.27 10.35
C ILE A 226 -7.57 20.21 11.25
N ALA A 227 -7.90 21.50 11.27
CA ALA A 227 -7.19 22.48 12.09
C ALA A 227 -7.19 22.18 13.61
N GLY A 228 -8.18 21.41 14.09
CA GLY A 228 -8.32 21.02 15.50
C GLY A 228 -7.91 19.59 15.84
N ALA A 229 -7.59 18.76 14.84
CA ALA A 229 -7.31 17.34 15.04
C ALA A 229 -5.81 17.03 14.98
N THR A 230 -5.32 16.15 15.85
CA THR A 230 -3.96 15.60 15.78
C THR A 230 -3.93 14.29 15.01
N ASN A 231 -2.74 13.83 14.55
CA ASN A 231 -2.59 12.51 13.96
C ASN A 231 -3.06 11.41 14.93
N GLN A 232 -2.83 11.61 16.23
CA GLN A 232 -3.25 10.68 17.27
C GLN A 232 -4.77 10.57 17.33
N ASP A 233 -5.50 11.68 17.33
CA ASP A 233 -6.96 11.69 17.37
C ASP A 233 -7.55 10.97 16.14
N LEU A 234 -7.02 11.27 14.96
CA LEU A 234 -7.46 10.65 13.71
C LEU A 234 -7.21 9.14 13.69
N ALA A 235 -6.03 8.70 14.16
CA ALA A 235 -5.70 7.28 14.25
C ALA A 235 -6.60 6.54 15.25
N GLU A 236 -6.87 7.14 16.41
CA GLU A 236 -7.76 6.57 17.42
C GLU A 236 -9.21 6.45 16.95
N MET A 237 -9.72 7.45 16.23
CA MET A 237 -11.04 7.37 15.58
C MET A 237 -11.08 6.25 14.54
N MET A 238 -10.03 6.11 13.74
CA MET A 238 -9.92 5.13 12.66
C MET A 238 -9.88 3.69 13.20
N VAL A 239 -9.04 3.43 14.19
CA VAL A 239 -8.83 2.09 14.78
C VAL A 239 -9.88 1.77 15.85
N GLY A 240 -10.36 2.78 16.58
CA GLY A 240 -11.38 2.66 17.64
C GLY A 240 -10.82 2.29 19.01
N ARG A 241 -9.52 2.46 19.19
CA ARG A 241 -8.78 2.33 20.46
C ARG A 241 -7.58 3.26 20.44
N ALA A 242 -6.98 3.47 21.60
CA ALA A 242 -5.70 4.16 21.64
C ALA A 242 -4.66 3.46 20.75
N VAL A 243 -3.92 4.24 19.98
CA VAL A 243 -2.86 3.81 19.06
C VAL A 243 -1.56 4.46 19.47
N SER A 244 -0.45 3.77 19.40
CA SER A 244 0.87 4.33 19.61
C SER A 244 1.66 4.34 18.31
N PHE A 245 2.04 5.51 17.83
CA PHE A 245 2.95 5.64 16.68
C PHE A 245 4.40 5.31 17.04
N LYS A 246 4.74 5.39 18.34
CA LYS A 246 6.06 4.95 18.82
C LYS A 246 5.89 3.58 19.46
N THR A 247 6.52 2.60 18.90
CA THR A 247 6.52 1.26 19.48
C THR A 247 7.48 1.26 20.66
N ALA A 248 6.94 1.01 21.87
CA ALA A 248 7.77 0.87 23.05
C ALA A 248 8.69 -0.34 22.87
N LYS A 249 10.00 -0.12 22.95
CA LYS A 249 11.01 -1.17 22.89
C LYS A 249 12.01 -1.00 24.04
N GLU A 250 12.35 -2.10 24.68
CA GLU A 250 13.43 -2.12 25.65
C GLU A 250 14.80 -2.03 24.93
N PRO A 251 15.88 -1.64 25.58
CA PRO A 251 17.20 -1.66 24.99
C PRO A 251 17.52 -3.05 24.41
N ALA A 252 18.12 -3.08 23.23
CA ALA A 252 18.55 -4.35 22.62
C ALA A 252 19.61 -5.03 23.47
N ASN A 253 19.61 -6.37 23.43
CA ASN A 253 20.64 -7.20 24.05
C ASN A 253 21.31 -8.07 22.96
N PRO A 254 22.15 -7.50 22.08
CA PRO A 254 22.78 -8.22 20.99
C PRO A 254 23.74 -9.28 21.50
N GLN A 255 23.60 -10.51 20.99
CA GLN A 255 24.41 -11.65 21.34
C GLN A 255 25.33 -12.06 20.17
N GLU A 256 25.36 -13.35 19.83
CA GLU A 256 26.15 -13.86 18.72
C GLU A 256 25.68 -13.36 17.36
N THR A 257 26.60 -13.26 16.41
CA THR A 257 26.29 -12.93 15.00
C THR A 257 25.59 -14.11 14.34
N ILE A 258 24.36 -13.87 13.86
CA ILE A 258 23.56 -14.86 13.14
C ILE A 258 23.77 -14.73 11.63
N LEU A 259 23.68 -13.51 11.09
CA LEU A 259 23.97 -13.22 9.68
C LEU A 259 25.27 -12.41 9.59
N SER A 260 26.21 -12.86 8.77
CA SER A 260 27.38 -12.07 8.40
C SER A 260 27.54 -12.04 6.89
N ILE A 261 27.68 -10.83 6.35
CA ILE A 261 27.86 -10.53 4.94
C ILE A 261 29.19 -9.78 4.80
N LYS A 262 30.07 -10.23 3.89
CA LYS A 262 31.37 -9.60 3.65
C LYS A 262 31.60 -9.38 2.15
N ASP A 263 31.87 -8.14 1.79
CA ASP A 263 32.25 -7.69 0.45
C ASP A 263 31.33 -8.27 -0.67
N LEU A 264 30.02 -8.35 -0.39
CA LEU A 264 29.05 -8.99 -1.25
C LEU A 264 28.82 -8.19 -2.53
N VAL A 265 28.90 -8.86 -3.67
CA VAL A 265 28.51 -8.33 -4.98
C VAL A 265 27.40 -9.19 -5.57
N VAL A 266 26.31 -8.52 -5.98
CA VAL A 266 25.17 -9.17 -6.62
C VAL A 266 24.76 -8.36 -7.85
N GLU A 267 24.60 -9.06 -8.97
CA GLU A 267 24.18 -8.45 -10.23
C GLU A 267 22.67 -8.50 -10.42
N GLU A 268 22.11 -7.46 -11.05
CA GLU A 268 20.73 -7.48 -11.57
C GLU A 268 20.63 -8.36 -12.85
N ASN A 269 19.40 -8.50 -13.40
CA ASN A 269 19.16 -9.38 -14.56
C ASN A 269 19.92 -8.96 -15.83
N ARG A 270 20.36 -7.70 -15.92
CA ARG A 270 21.14 -7.16 -17.05
C ARG A 270 22.66 -7.32 -16.88
N GLY A 271 23.12 -7.98 -15.80
CA GLY A 271 24.54 -8.17 -15.51
C GLY A 271 25.24 -6.93 -14.95
N VAL A 272 24.47 -5.94 -14.48
CA VAL A 272 25.03 -4.75 -13.81
C VAL A 272 25.04 -5.00 -12.30
N PRO A 273 26.13 -4.71 -11.58
CA PRO A 273 26.15 -4.84 -10.13
C PRO A 273 25.16 -3.93 -9.43
N ALA A 274 24.15 -4.53 -8.77
CA ALA A 274 23.18 -3.84 -7.93
C ALA A 274 23.67 -3.74 -6.48
N VAL A 275 24.39 -4.75 -5.97
CA VAL A 275 25.10 -4.72 -4.69
C VAL A 275 26.59 -4.72 -4.97
N LYS A 276 27.33 -3.76 -4.37
CA LYS A 276 28.70 -3.40 -4.77
C LYS A 276 29.69 -3.46 -3.61
N GLY A 277 30.00 -4.66 -3.11
CA GLY A 277 30.93 -4.87 -2.00
C GLY A 277 30.32 -4.52 -0.64
N LEU A 278 29.05 -4.94 -0.42
CA LEU A 278 28.32 -4.67 0.80
C LEU A 278 28.76 -5.60 1.93
N SER A 279 29.00 -5.04 3.13
CA SER A 279 29.27 -5.79 4.36
C SER A 279 28.29 -5.37 5.45
N LEU A 280 27.71 -6.37 6.15
CA LEU A 280 26.70 -6.17 7.19
C LEU A 280 26.65 -7.38 8.11
N ASP A 281 26.51 -7.13 9.42
CA ASP A 281 26.27 -8.17 10.43
C ASP A 281 24.94 -7.91 11.12
N VAL A 282 24.19 -9.01 11.41
CA VAL A 282 22.97 -9.01 12.25
C VAL A 282 23.16 -10.03 13.37
N ARG A 283 22.95 -9.59 14.61
CA ARG A 283 23.12 -10.41 15.81
C ARG A 283 21.81 -10.91 16.36
N ALA A 284 21.84 -12.00 17.09
CA ALA A 284 20.70 -12.44 17.91
C ALA A 284 20.32 -11.34 18.91
N GLY A 285 19.02 -11.07 19.05
CA GLY A 285 18.51 -10.06 19.99
C GLY A 285 18.65 -8.61 19.50
N GLU A 286 18.88 -8.38 18.19
CA GLU A 286 18.84 -7.05 17.60
C GLU A 286 17.99 -6.99 16.31
N ILE A 287 17.43 -5.81 16.05
CA ILE A 287 16.84 -5.45 14.76
C ILE A 287 17.78 -4.53 14.02
N VAL A 288 18.29 -4.98 12.86
CA VAL A 288 19.05 -4.13 11.95
C VAL A 288 18.12 -3.67 10.83
N GLY A 289 17.92 -2.36 10.71
CA GLY A 289 17.14 -1.73 9.65
C GLY A 289 18.00 -1.28 8.49
N ILE A 290 17.60 -1.61 7.26
CA ILE A 290 18.19 -1.05 6.04
C ILE A 290 17.23 -0.01 5.48
N ALA A 291 17.65 1.26 5.53
CA ALA A 291 16.95 2.39 4.94
C ALA A 291 17.52 2.72 3.56
N GLY A 292 16.67 3.10 2.62
CA GLY A 292 17.07 3.55 1.28
C GLY A 292 15.89 3.59 0.32
N ILE A 293 15.97 4.41 -0.72
CA ILE A 293 14.94 4.45 -1.76
C ILE A 293 15.03 3.23 -2.67
N ASP A 294 13.95 2.90 -3.35
CA ASP A 294 13.87 1.76 -4.26
C ASP A 294 14.96 1.80 -5.34
N GLY A 295 15.40 0.62 -5.79
CA GLY A 295 16.41 0.47 -6.83
C GLY A 295 17.87 0.62 -6.37
N ASN A 296 18.16 0.64 -5.08
CA ASN A 296 19.52 0.73 -4.54
C ASN A 296 20.16 -0.63 -4.16
N GLY A 297 19.58 -1.76 -4.62
CA GLY A 297 20.14 -3.09 -4.41
C GLY A 297 19.55 -3.86 -3.24
N GLN A 298 18.50 -3.33 -2.58
CA GLN A 298 17.83 -4.00 -1.45
C GLN A 298 17.24 -5.35 -1.86
N THR A 299 16.51 -5.38 -2.99
CA THR A 299 15.86 -6.59 -3.52
C THR A 299 16.89 -7.66 -3.85
N GLU A 300 18.00 -7.29 -4.53
CA GLU A 300 19.08 -8.20 -4.90
C GLU A 300 19.79 -8.74 -3.66
N LEU A 301 20.02 -7.89 -2.64
CA LEU A 301 20.57 -8.30 -1.36
C LEU A 301 19.71 -9.38 -0.70
N ILE A 302 18.41 -9.14 -0.55
CA ILE A 302 17.49 -10.10 0.06
C ILE A 302 17.40 -11.39 -0.76
N GLN A 303 17.34 -11.30 -2.08
CA GLN A 303 17.35 -12.47 -2.97
C GLN A 303 18.64 -13.29 -2.83
N ALA A 304 19.79 -12.65 -2.62
CA ALA A 304 21.04 -13.36 -2.39
C ALA A 304 21.06 -14.09 -1.03
N ILE A 305 20.58 -13.45 0.04
CA ILE A 305 20.49 -14.07 1.38
C ILE A 305 19.50 -15.23 1.39
N THR A 306 18.42 -15.15 0.62
CA THR A 306 17.37 -16.19 0.56
C THR A 306 17.66 -17.29 -0.49
N GLY A 307 18.75 -17.16 -1.26
CA GLY A 307 19.15 -18.12 -2.30
C GLY A 307 18.34 -18.03 -3.60
N LEU A 308 17.51 -17.00 -3.75
CA LEU A 308 16.76 -16.73 -4.98
C LEU A 308 17.62 -16.13 -6.08
N ARG A 309 18.79 -15.56 -5.74
CA ARG A 309 19.78 -14.98 -6.64
C ARG A 309 21.17 -15.40 -6.24
N LYS A 310 22.03 -15.66 -7.23
CA LYS A 310 23.43 -15.97 -6.98
C LYS A 310 24.24 -14.70 -6.70
N ALA A 311 25.12 -14.74 -5.71
CA ALA A 311 26.15 -13.72 -5.53
C ALA A 311 27.26 -13.91 -6.57
N SER A 312 27.76 -12.80 -7.14
CA SER A 312 28.88 -12.79 -8.08
C SER A 312 30.22 -12.90 -7.34
N SER A 313 30.31 -12.32 -6.14
CA SER A 313 31.46 -12.45 -5.23
C SER A 313 31.07 -12.08 -3.79
N GLY A 314 32.01 -12.29 -2.85
CA GLY A 314 31.79 -12.05 -1.43
C GLY A 314 31.29 -13.29 -0.68
N GLU A 315 30.98 -13.11 0.59
CA GLU A 315 30.62 -14.18 1.50
C GLU A 315 29.30 -13.84 2.22
N ILE A 316 28.42 -14.84 2.36
CA ILE A 316 27.24 -14.77 3.23
C ILE A 316 27.28 -16.02 4.12
N THR A 317 27.25 -15.79 5.44
CA THR A 317 27.18 -16.89 6.42
C THR A 317 26.01 -16.70 7.36
N ILE A 318 25.40 -17.83 7.74
CA ILE A 318 24.37 -17.92 8.78
C ILE A 318 24.89 -18.87 9.84
N LYS A 319 25.04 -18.38 11.09
CA LYS A 319 25.67 -19.11 12.19
C LYS A 319 27.03 -19.70 11.76
N ASN A 320 27.86 -18.89 11.11
CA ASN A 320 29.19 -19.27 10.58
C ASN A 320 29.15 -20.35 9.48
N GLN A 321 28.02 -20.69 8.92
CA GLN A 321 27.89 -21.63 7.80
C GLN A 321 27.61 -20.86 6.51
N SER A 322 28.44 -21.05 5.48
CA SER A 322 28.23 -20.40 4.18
C SER A 322 26.93 -20.87 3.53
N ILE A 323 26.18 -19.91 2.99
CA ILE A 323 24.96 -20.16 2.20
C ILE A 323 25.16 -19.97 0.70
N ILE A 324 26.35 -19.58 0.27
CA ILE A 324 26.64 -19.38 -1.17
C ILE A 324 26.38 -20.69 -1.93
N GLY A 325 25.54 -20.59 -2.97
CA GLY A 325 25.16 -21.74 -3.80
C GLY A 325 24.11 -22.69 -3.20
N LYS A 326 23.62 -22.43 -1.98
CA LYS A 326 22.50 -23.19 -1.41
C LYS A 326 21.19 -22.83 -2.08
N GLN A 327 20.29 -23.82 -2.18
CA GLN A 327 18.93 -23.63 -2.67
C GLN A 327 18.07 -22.96 -1.57
N PRO A 328 17.00 -22.21 -1.92
CA PRO A 328 16.12 -21.54 -0.97
C PRO A 328 15.62 -22.44 0.17
N ARG A 329 15.21 -23.68 -0.16
CA ARG A 329 14.73 -24.65 0.84
C ARG A 329 15.82 -25.01 1.87
N GLN A 330 17.09 -25.18 1.43
CA GLN A 330 18.19 -25.48 2.34
C GLN A 330 18.46 -24.33 3.30
N ILE A 331 18.34 -23.07 2.81
CA ILE A 331 18.47 -21.86 3.64
C ILE A 331 17.29 -21.76 4.63
N THR A 332 16.09 -22.02 4.16
CA THR A 332 14.87 -22.07 4.99
C THR A 332 15.02 -23.11 6.13
N GLU A 333 15.61 -24.29 5.84
CA GLU A 333 15.86 -25.33 6.83
C GLU A 333 16.99 -24.97 7.84
N MET A 334 17.82 -23.97 7.52
CA MET A 334 18.79 -23.37 8.48
C MET A 334 18.10 -22.35 9.42
N LYS A 335 16.80 -22.41 9.57
CA LYS A 335 16.02 -21.50 10.41
C LYS A 335 16.07 -20.03 9.95
N VAL A 336 16.03 -19.81 8.65
CA VAL A 336 15.84 -18.50 8.04
C VAL A 336 14.38 -18.37 7.59
N SER A 337 13.72 -17.31 8.00
CA SER A 337 12.38 -16.93 7.54
C SER A 337 12.43 -15.62 6.77
N HIS A 338 11.56 -15.49 5.77
CA HIS A 338 11.50 -14.32 4.91
C HIS A 338 10.07 -13.87 4.66
N VAL A 339 9.77 -12.66 5.06
CA VAL A 339 8.57 -11.92 4.69
C VAL A 339 8.91 -11.08 3.46
N PRO A 340 8.38 -11.41 2.27
CA PRO A 340 8.77 -10.74 1.03
C PRO A 340 8.13 -9.35 0.88
N GLU A 341 8.72 -8.54 0.00
CA GLU A 341 8.25 -7.19 -0.31
C GLU A 341 6.87 -7.22 -0.98
N ASP A 342 6.69 -8.07 -1.98
CA ASP A 342 5.42 -8.23 -2.69
C ASP A 342 4.69 -9.47 -2.18
N ARG A 343 3.66 -9.23 -1.34
CA ARG A 343 2.85 -10.29 -0.75
C ARG A 343 2.02 -11.08 -1.77
N HIS A 344 1.68 -10.48 -2.92
CA HIS A 344 0.87 -11.12 -3.95
C HIS A 344 1.69 -11.95 -4.92
N ARG A 345 2.90 -11.50 -5.24
CA ARG A 345 3.80 -12.18 -6.17
C ARG A 345 4.62 -13.28 -5.49
N ASP A 346 5.16 -12.96 -4.32
CA ASP A 346 6.17 -13.78 -3.66
C ASP A 346 5.71 -14.32 -2.29
N GLY A 347 4.64 -13.75 -1.70
CA GLY A 347 4.20 -14.07 -0.35
C GLY A 347 3.10 -15.13 -0.27
N LEU A 348 2.07 -15.01 -1.09
CA LEU A 348 0.87 -15.85 -1.06
C LEU A 348 0.50 -16.37 -2.44
N VAL A 349 -0.08 -17.56 -2.49
CA VAL A 349 -0.79 -18.06 -3.66
C VAL A 349 -2.27 -17.68 -3.49
N LEU A 350 -2.68 -16.57 -4.12
CA LEU A 350 -3.99 -15.92 -3.86
C LEU A 350 -5.20 -16.81 -4.09
N ALA A 351 -5.10 -17.76 -5.05
CA ALA A 351 -6.18 -18.72 -5.36
C ALA A 351 -6.28 -19.89 -4.36
N MET A 352 -5.22 -20.15 -3.57
CA MET A 352 -5.22 -21.18 -2.54
C MET A 352 -5.88 -20.68 -1.26
N SER A 353 -6.40 -21.62 -0.46
CA SER A 353 -6.97 -21.31 0.85
C SER A 353 -5.92 -20.73 1.83
N ILE A 354 -6.39 -20.09 2.89
CA ILE A 354 -5.51 -19.60 3.96
C ILE A 354 -4.73 -20.76 4.56
N SER A 355 -5.37 -21.91 4.80
CA SER A 355 -4.73 -23.10 5.38
C SER A 355 -3.61 -23.65 4.52
N GLU A 356 -3.79 -23.69 3.19
CA GLU A 356 -2.75 -24.12 2.26
C GLU A 356 -1.58 -23.14 2.23
N ASN A 357 -1.87 -21.83 2.22
CA ASN A 357 -0.84 -20.80 2.28
C ASN A 357 -0.03 -20.83 3.59
N ILE A 358 -0.66 -21.06 4.73
CA ILE A 358 0.02 -21.19 6.03
C ILE A 358 0.91 -22.44 6.05
N ALA A 359 0.44 -23.57 5.50
CA ALA A 359 1.21 -24.79 5.45
C ALA A 359 2.33 -24.81 4.38
N LEU A 360 2.34 -23.86 3.43
CA LEU A 360 3.15 -23.88 2.21
C LEU A 360 4.66 -24.13 2.43
N GLN A 361 5.22 -23.61 3.54
CA GLN A 361 6.65 -23.77 3.87
C GLN A 361 6.96 -25.04 4.65
N THR A 362 5.94 -25.71 5.21
CA THR A 362 6.12 -26.84 6.14
C THR A 362 5.29 -28.05 5.78
N TYR A 363 4.52 -28.03 4.68
CA TYR A 363 3.58 -29.08 4.27
C TYR A 363 4.19 -30.49 4.24
N TYR A 364 5.50 -30.62 3.97
CA TYR A 364 6.22 -31.89 3.87
C TYR A 364 6.69 -32.47 5.20
N LYS A 365 6.54 -31.70 6.30
CA LYS A 365 6.94 -32.13 7.67
C LYS A 365 5.77 -32.79 8.40
N GLU A 366 6.10 -33.73 9.30
CA GLU A 366 5.12 -34.18 10.28
C GLU A 366 4.73 -33.03 11.23
N PRO A 367 3.48 -32.93 11.65
CA PRO A 367 2.36 -33.83 11.40
C PRO A 367 1.53 -33.49 10.15
N LEU A 368 1.93 -32.49 9.32
CA LEU A 368 1.16 -32.03 8.15
C LEU A 368 1.21 -33.03 6.99
N SER A 369 2.29 -33.82 6.91
CA SER A 369 2.45 -34.89 5.93
C SER A 369 3.09 -36.11 6.57
N LYS A 370 2.70 -37.30 6.11
CA LYS A 370 3.33 -38.55 6.46
C LYS A 370 3.49 -39.44 5.23
N ASN A 371 4.72 -39.92 4.97
CA ASN A 371 5.05 -40.73 3.79
C ASN A 371 4.64 -40.09 2.47
N GLY A 372 4.74 -38.76 2.34
CA GLY A 372 4.36 -38.03 1.13
C GLY A 372 2.86 -37.77 0.96
N ILE A 373 2.02 -38.17 1.91
CA ILE A 373 0.57 -37.97 1.91
C ILE A 373 0.23 -36.82 2.85
N LEU A 374 -0.45 -35.79 2.34
CA LEU A 374 -0.89 -34.63 3.15
C LEU A 374 -2.03 -35.02 4.09
N ASN A 375 -1.96 -34.54 5.32
CA ASN A 375 -3.04 -34.65 6.28
C ASN A 375 -3.78 -33.31 6.39
N TYR A 376 -4.83 -33.16 5.60
CA TYR A 376 -5.61 -31.91 5.57
C TYR A 376 -6.27 -31.58 6.92
N GLY A 377 -6.66 -32.58 7.74
CA GLY A 377 -7.19 -32.33 9.07
C GLY A 377 -6.18 -31.61 9.98
N ASN A 378 -4.92 -32.05 9.92
CA ASN A 378 -3.84 -31.38 10.66
C ASN A 378 -3.50 -30.01 10.06
N ILE A 379 -3.53 -29.85 8.73
CA ILE A 379 -3.31 -28.59 8.05
C ILE A 379 -4.37 -27.56 8.49
N TYR A 380 -5.64 -27.92 8.50
CA TYR A 380 -6.72 -27.02 8.93
C TYR A 380 -6.62 -26.65 10.42
N SER A 381 -6.30 -27.62 11.29
CA SER A 381 -6.12 -27.36 12.71
C SER A 381 -4.92 -26.46 12.99
N TYR A 382 -3.83 -26.66 12.25
CA TYR A 382 -2.63 -25.83 12.30
C TYR A 382 -2.93 -24.40 11.84
N ALA A 383 -3.65 -24.26 10.73
CA ALA A 383 -4.02 -22.94 10.21
C ALA A 383 -4.92 -22.18 11.17
N ARG A 384 -5.95 -22.83 11.75
CA ARG A 384 -6.83 -22.19 12.76
C ARG A 384 -6.04 -21.70 13.96
N LYS A 385 -5.13 -22.53 14.50
CA LYS A 385 -4.26 -22.13 15.62
C LYS A 385 -3.49 -20.84 15.27
N LEU A 386 -2.85 -20.77 14.09
CA LEU A 386 -2.06 -19.59 13.70
C LEU A 386 -2.95 -18.39 13.38
N MET A 387 -4.12 -18.59 12.79
CA MET A 387 -5.07 -17.50 12.55
C MET A 387 -5.50 -16.85 13.88
N ASP A 388 -5.78 -17.63 14.90
CA ASP A 388 -6.15 -17.14 16.24
C ASP A 388 -4.97 -16.43 16.92
N GLU A 389 -3.77 -17.04 16.90
CA GLU A 389 -2.57 -16.51 17.56
C GLU A 389 -2.08 -15.20 16.94
N PHE A 390 -2.22 -15.08 15.62
CA PHE A 390 -1.76 -13.90 14.87
C PHE A 390 -2.89 -12.95 14.46
N ASP A 391 -4.10 -13.11 15.00
CA ASP A 391 -5.27 -12.26 14.69
C ASP A 391 -5.52 -12.13 13.18
N VAL A 392 -5.43 -13.25 12.45
CA VAL A 392 -5.77 -13.30 11.02
C VAL A 392 -7.28 -13.45 10.89
N ARG A 393 -7.96 -12.39 10.49
CA ARG A 393 -9.43 -12.34 10.43
C ARG A 393 -9.92 -12.78 9.06
N ALA A 394 -10.67 -13.86 9.05
CA ALA A 394 -11.33 -14.40 7.86
C ALA A 394 -12.63 -15.12 8.25
N ALA A 395 -13.49 -15.41 7.27
CA ALA A 395 -14.71 -16.20 7.52
C ALA A 395 -14.39 -17.64 7.94
N SER A 396 -13.32 -18.21 7.39
CA SER A 396 -12.79 -19.54 7.75
C SER A 396 -11.40 -19.75 7.17
N GLU A 397 -10.71 -20.79 7.59
CA GLU A 397 -9.41 -21.23 7.04
C GLU A 397 -9.51 -21.76 5.59
N TYR A 398 -10.71 -22.00 5.10
CA TYR A 398 -10.97 -22.55 3.75
C TYR A 398 -11.07 -21.46 2.68
N VAL A 399 -11.30 -20.20 3.06
CA VAL A 399 -11.45 -19.14 2.05
C VAL A 399 -10.12 -18.87 1.34
N PRO A 400 -10.14 -18.51 0.05
CA PRO A 400 -8.92 -18.17 -0.67
C PRO A 400 -8.24 -16.94 -0.09
N ALA A 401 -6.91 -16.89 -0.14
CA ALA A 401 -6.12 -15.77 0.37
C ALA A 401 -6.47 -14.43 -0.31
N SER A 402 -7.00 -14.47 -1.54
CA SER A 402 -7.52 -13.29 -2.24
C SER A 402 -8.71 -12.62 -1.54
N ALA A 403 -9.45 -13.33 -0.69
CA ALA A 403 -10.58 -12.79 0.06
C ALA A 403 -10.15 -11.99 1.30
N LEU A 404 -8.87 -12.06 1.69
CA LEU A 404 -8.34 -11.33 2.84
C LEU A 404 -8.05 -9.87 2.49
N SER A 405 -8.23 -8.97 3.47
CA SER A 405 -7.64 -7.62 3.39
C SER A 405 -6.12 -7.68 3.39
N GLY A 406 -5.45 -6.64 2.85
CA GLY A 406 -3.99 -6.57 2.82
C GLY A 406 -3.33 -6.77 4.18
N GLY A 407 -3.90 -6.21 5.25
CA GLY A 407 -3.44 -6.40 6.63
C GLY A 407 -3.53 -7.86 7.08
N ASN A 408 -4.63 -8.56 6.78
CA ASN A 408 -4.79 -9.97 7.13
C ASN A 408 -3.91 -10.89 6.26
N GLN A 409 -3.68 -10.54 4.98
CA GLN A 409 -2.71 -11.23 4.13
C GLN A 409 -1.31 -11.16 4.74
N GLN A 410 -0.89 -9.96 5.17
CA GLN A 410 0.42 -9.76 5.79
C GLN A 410 0.55 -10.49 7.12
N LYS A 411 -0.50 -10.47 7.97
CA LYS A 411 -0.53 -11.24 9.20
C LYS A 411 -0.40 -12.75 8.95
N ALA A 412 -1.05 -13.28 7.90
CA ALA A 412 -0.94 -14.69 7.53
C ALA A 412 0.49 -15.08 7.10
N ILE A 413 1.19 -14.22 6.35
CA ILE A 413 2.59 -14.41 5.98
C ILE A 413 3.47 -14.40 7.23
N ILE A 414 3.31 -13.39 8.09
CA ILE A 414 4.08 -13.26 9.34
C ILE A 414 3.83 -14.45 10.26
N ALA A 415 2.58 -14.91 10.39
CA ALA A 415 2.22 -16.09 11.16
C ALA A 415 3.00 -17.32 10.67
N ARG A 416 2.96 -17.59 9.37
CA ARG A 416 3.69 -18.69 8.73
C ARG A 416 5.20 -18.62 8.97
N GLU A 417 5.77 -17.45 8.82
CA GLU A 417 7.23 -17.27 8.90
C GLU A 417 7.72 -17.27 10.36
N MET A 418 6.96 -16.74 11.32
CA MET A 418 7.35 -16.70 12.74
C MET A 418 7.11 -18.02 13.47
N ASP A 419 6.04 -18.77 13.16
CA ASP A 419 5.77 -20.07 13.83
C ASP A 419 6.85 -21.12 13.52
N ARG A 420 7.62 -20.92 12.47
CA ARG A 420 8.79 -21.78 12.14
C ARG A 420 9.96 -21.62 13.10
N ASP A 421 9.86 -20.74 14.10
CA ASP A 421 10.88 -20.43 15.09
C ASP A 421 12.27 -20.12 14.45
N PRO A 422 12.33 -19.07 13.60
CA PRO A 422 13.58 -18.74 12.91
C PRO A 422 14.66 -18.23 13.87
N ASP A 423 15.94 -18.45 13.51
CA ASP A 423 17.05 -17.76 14.14
C ASP A 423 17.31 -16.40 13.45
N LEU A 424 17.01 -16.31 12.13
CA LEU A 424 17.05 -15.09 11.35
C LEU A 424 15.70 -14.84 10.69
N LEU A 425 15.09 -13.71 11.00
CA LEU A 425 13.88 -13.21 10.35
C LEU A 425 14.22 -12.03 9.45
N ILE A 426 14.01 -12.19 8.14
CA ILE A 426 14.19 -11.15 7.13
C ILE A 426 12.83 -10.60 6.78
N VAL A 427 12.65 -9.29 6.82
CA VAL A 427 11.36 -8.66 6.59
C VAL A 427 11.53 -7.48 5.62
N SER A 428 10.94 -7.61 4.44
CA SER A 428 10.99 -6.57 3.42
C SER A 428 9.66 -5.86 3.30
N GLN A 429 9.67 -4.53 3.42
CA GLN A 429 8.49 -3.65 3.28
C GLN A 429 7.27 -4.15 4.09
N PRO A 430 7.42 -4.48 5.38
CA PRO A 430 6.39 -5.21 6.13
C PRO A 430 5.07 -4.48 6.25
N THR A 431 5.06 -3.15 6.15
CA THR A 431 3.88 -2.33 6.38
C THR A 431 3.34 -1.65 5.11
N ARG A 432 3.95 -1.92 3.96
CA ARG A 432 3.57 -1.29 2.68
C ARG A 432 2.09 -1.49 2.34
N GLY A 433 1.34 -0.36 2.21
CA GLY A 433 -0.09 -0.36 1.87
C GLY A 433 -0.98 -0.95 2.96
N LEU A 434 -0.55 -0.89 4.22
CA LEU A 434 -1.34 -1.32 5.36
C LEU A 434 -1.91 -0.12 6.14
N ASP A 435 -2.97 -0.37 6.88
CA ASP A 435 -3.53 0.59 7.83
C ASP A 435 -2.73 0.67 9.13
N VAL A 436 -2.94 1.74 9.90
CA VAL A 436 -2.20 2.03 11.14
C VAL A 436 -2.32 0.89 12.16
N GLY A 437 -3.49 0.24 12.26
CA GLY A 437 -3.70 -0.86 13.20
C GLY A 437 -2.88 -2.10 12.83
N ALA A 438 -2.75 -2.41 11.54
CA ALA A 438 -1.91 -3.50 11.05
C ALA A 438 -0.42 -3.17 11.21
N ILE A 439 -0.01 -1.91 10.96
CA ILE A 439 1.37 -1.44 11.16
C ILE A 439 1.80 -1.62 12.62
N GLU A 440 1.02 -1.11 13.57
CA GLU A 440 1.29 -1.24 15.01
C GLU A 440 1.44 -2.73 15.41
N TYR A 441 0.56 -3.59 14.93
CA TYR A 441 0.60 -5.02 15.19
C TYR A 441 1.91 -5.65 14.70
N ILE A 442 2.32 -5.35 13.46
CA ILE A 442 3.52 -5.91 12.84
C ILE A 442 4.78 -5.44 13.58
N HIS A 443 4.89 -4.15 13.89
CA HIS A 443 6.02 -3.60 14.64
C HIS A 443 6.17 -4.30 16.00
N LYS A 444 5.05 -4.49 16.71
CA LYS A 444 5.05 -5.22 17.98
C LYS A 444 5.57 -6.64 17.82
N ARG A 445 5.13 -7.39 16.78
CA ARG A 445 5.61 -8.75 16.52
C ARG A 445 7.11 -8.81 16.20
N LEU A 446 7.65 -7.84 15.46
CA LEU A 446 9.08 -7.76 15.16
C LEU A 446 9.91 -7.52 16.45
N ILE A 447 9.45 -6.63 17.32
CA ILE A 447 10.10 -6.38 18.61
C ILE A 447 9.99 -7.58 19.55
N GLU A 448 8.85 -8.29 19.57
CA GLU A 448 8.70 -9.54 20.31
C GLU A 448 9.69 -10.60 19.83
N ALA A 449 9.85 -10.78 18.51
CA ALA A 449 10.85 -11.71 17.95
C ALA A 449 12.26 -11.34 18.41
N ARG A 450 12.66 -10.07 18.31
CA ARG A 450 13.94 -9.56 18.81
C ARG A 450 14.12 -9.86 20.31
N THR A 451 13.11 -9.59 21.13
CA THR A 451 13.17 -9.79 22.59
C THR A 451 13.29 -11.28 22.94
N GLN A 452 12.78 -12.16 22.10
CA GLN A 452 12.99 -13.61 22.19
C GLN A 452 14.38 -14.08 21.71
N GLY A 453 15.29 -13.15 21.39
CA GLY A 453 16.63 -13.46 20.98
C GLY A 453 16.81 -13.75 19.48
N LYS A 454 15.81 -13.47 18.64
CA LYS A 454 15.95 -13.63 17.18
C LYS A 454 16.77 -12.51 16.58
N ALA A 455 17.54 -12.80 15.52
CA ALA A 455 18.14 -11.79 14.65
C ALA A 455 17.08 -11.32 13.64
N VAL A 456 16.87 -10.01 13.53
CA VAL A 456 15.87 -9.45 12.63
C VAL A 456 16.52 -8.47 11.66
N LEU A 457 16.35 -8.69 10.37
CA LEU A 457 16.76 -7.76 9.30
C LEU A 457 15.51 -7.14 8.68
N VAL A 458 15.30 -5.85 8.87
CA VAL A 458 14.18 -5.11 8.30
C VAL A 458 14.67 -4.25 7.15
N VAL A 459 14.04 -4.33 6.00
CA VAL A 459 14.30 -3.46 4.84
C VAL A 459 13.03 -2.68 4.54
N SER A 460 13.12 -1.36 4.59
CA SER A 460 11.97 -0.49 4.30
C SER A 460 12.40 0.79 3.57
N PHE A 461 11.53 1.27 2.67
CA PHE A 461 11.64 2.59 2.04
C PHE A 461 11.09 3.70 2.94
N GLU A 462 10.27 3.32 3.95
CA GLU A 462 9.69 4.24 4.92
C GLU A 462 10.69 4.46 6.08
N LEU A 463 11.29 5.66 6.13
CA LEU A 463 12.28 5.98 7.15
C LEU A 463 11.71 5.88 8.56
N ASP A 464 10.47 6.31 8.75
CA ASP A 464 9.79 6.27 10.06
C ASP A 464 9.61 4.83 10.56
N GLU A 465 9.35 3.86 9.67
CA GLU A 465 9.31 2.46 10.04
C GLU A 465 10.66 1.99 10.57
N ILE A 466 11.74 2.29 9.83
CA ILE A 466 13.09 1.92 10.24
C ILE A 466 13.47 2.55 11.59
N LEU A 467 13.18 3.84 11.80
CA LEU A 467 13.43 4.55 13.05
C LEU A 467 12.65 3.96 14.24
N ASN A 468 11.41 3.52 14.01
CA ASN A 468 10.55 3.00 15.06
C ASN A 468 10.95 1.61 15.56
N VAL A 469 11.38 0.71 14.68
CA VAL A 469 11.60 -0.69 15.05
C VAL A 469 13.09 -1.05 15.24
N SER A 470 14.01 -0.38 14.52
CA SER A 470 15.41 -0.80 14.46
C SER A 470 16.21 -0.38 15.66
N ASP A 471 17.15 -1.22 16.08
CA ASP A 471 18.17 -0.92 17.10
C ASP A 471 19.43 -0.37 16.46
N LYS A 472 19.69 -0.76 15.20
CA LYS A 472 20.81 -0.29 14.38
C LYS A 472 20.30 -0.01 12.97
N ILE A 473 20.74 1.10 12.38
CA ILE A 473 20.32 1.51 11.04
C ILE A 473 21.52 1.52 10.11
N ALA A 474 21.35 0.88 8.95
CA ALA A 474 22.26 0.95 7.82
C ALA A 474 21.53 1.66 6.66
N VAL A 475 22.19 2.62 6.02
CA VAL A 475 21.63 3.30 4.85
C VAL A 475 22.30 2.72 3.60
N ILE A 476 21.48 2.24 2.67
CA ILE A 476 21.96 1.75 1.36
C ILE A 476 21.79 2.82 0.29
N HIS A 477 22.84 3.05 -0.48
CA HIS A 477 22.80 3.93 -1.64
C HIS A 477 23.77 3.42 -2.70
N ASP A 478 23.32 3.34 -3.94
CA ASP A 478 24.07 2.82 -5.09
C ASP A 478 24.77 1.48 -4.78
N GLY A 479 24.04 0.55 -4.18
CA GLY A 479 24.50 -0.81 -3.86
C GLY A 479 25.52 -0.92 -2.71
N LYS A 480 25.74 0.14 -1.94
CA LYS A 480 26.70 0.18 -0.82
C LYS A 480 26.04 0.68 0.46
N ILE A 481 26.48 0.14 1.60
CA ILE A 481 26.15 0.71 2.91
C ILE A 481 26.99 1.97 3.11
N GLN A 482 26.32 3.10 3.38
CA GLN A 482 26.97 4.35 3.71
C GLN A 482 27.54 4.26 5.14
N LYS A 483 28.80 4.73 5.34
CA LYS A 483 29.42 4.77 6.66
C LYS A 483 28.66 5.77 7.55
N GLY A 484 28.07 5.30 8.62
CA GLY A 484 27.29 6.12 9.55
C GLY A 484 26.15 5.36 10.22
N ALA A 485 26.15 4.02 10.17
CA ALA A 485 25.17 3.23 10.95
C ALA A 485 25.28 3.62 12.43
N SER A 486 24.31 4.42 12.89
CA SER A 486 24.20 4.81 14.30
C SER A 486 23.31 3.83 15.05
N ASN A 487 23.67 3.54 16.30
CA ASN A 487 22.72 2.97 17.25
C ASN A 487 21.61 4.02 17.49
N VAL A 488 20.35 3.62 17.44
CA VAL A 488 19.18 4.46 17.67
C VAL A 488 18.75 4.34 19.11
#